data_b38e806edf9a49b9f722dd0fe38a6984
#
_entry.id   b38e806edf9a49b9f722dd0fe38a6984
#
_cell.length_a   1.000
_cell.length_b   1.000
_cell.length_c   1.000
_cell.angle_alpha   90.00
_cell.angle_beta   90.00
_cell.angle_gamma   90.00
#
_symmetry.space_group_name_H-M   'P 1'
#
loop_
_entity.id
_entity.type
_entity.pdbx_description
1 polymer ?
#
loop_
_entity_poly.entity_id
_entity_poly.type
_entity_poly.pdbx_seq_one_letter_code
_entity_poly.pdbx_strand_id
1 'polypeptide(L)'
;PAKPFFAYVPLNAPHTPIVPTKEFQGSSGISPYADFVKQVDHDVGRLLASLDKQGLTENTLVIFTSDNGCSPMANISELQKAGHEPSYVYRGHKADLYEGGHRVPFLVRWPAKVKPAVSAALIGQFDFLATFAEITGATVPAGMGEDSVSFLPVLLGAKESVRQGIVSQSINGSFAFRDGQWKLLLSAGSAGWSSPKPGPEEAGLPPVQLYDLSKDPGERKNLQAEFPERVAAMKAELEKLIARGRSTPGPDLANDVPVQLIKKSPAGKAKAKKK
;
A
#
# COMPACT_ATOMS: atom_id res chain seq x y z
N PRO A 1 -0.84 -28.51 16.76
CA PRO A 1 0.00 -29.30 15.87
C PRO A 1 1.38 -29.51 16.50
N ALA A 2 2.01 -30.66 16.24
CA ALA A 2 3.34 -30.96 16.73
C ALA A 2 4.45 -30.11 16.06
N LYS A 3 4.10 -29.44 14.96
CA LYS A 3 5.00 -28.55 14.19
C LYS A 3 4.29 -27.24 13.88
N PRO A 4 5.03 -26.09 13.88
CA PRO A 4 4.51 -24.82 13.37
C PRO A 4 4.04 -24.97 11.92
N PHE A 5 3.09 -24.13 11.52
CA PHE A 5 2.62 -24.04 10.13
C PHE A 5 2.70 -22.60 9.65
N PHE A 6 2.78 -22.43 8.35
CA PHE A 6 2.58 -21.16 7.65
C PHE A 6 1.43 -21.35 6.65
N ALA A 7 0.46 -20.46 6.68
CA ALA A 7 -0.66 -20.45 5.74
C ALA A 7 -0.74 -19.08 5.05
N TYR A 8 -0.63 -19.08 3.73
CA TYR A 8 -0.93 -17.92 2.90
C TYR A 8 -2.29 -18.16 2.22
N VAL A 9 -3.25 -17.29 2.49
CA VAL A 9 -4.64 -17.43 2.04
C VAL A 9 -5.01 -16.25 1.14
N PRO A 10 -4.57 -16.24 -0.13
CA PRO A 10 -4.87 -15.17 -1.05
C PRO A 10 -6.31 -15.31 -1.56
N LEU A 11 -7.20 -14.45 -1.06
CA LEU A 11 -8.58 -14.39 -1.54
C LEU A 11 -8.63 -13.63 -2.86
N ASN A 12 -9.39 -14.12 -3.84
CA ASN A 12 -9.69 -13.38 -5.06
C ASN A 12 -10.74 -12.27 -4.84
N ALA A 13 -11.55 -12.40 -3.82
CA ALA A 13 -12.53 -11.40 -3.41
C ALA A 13 -11.84 -10.24 -2.65
N PRO A 14 -12.33 -9.01 -2.79
CA PRO A 14 -13.49 -8.55 -3.57
C PRO A 14 -13.14 -8.07 -4.98
N HIS A 15 -12.06 -8.58 -5.62
CA HIS A 15 -11.66 -8.24 -6.98
C HIS A 15 -12.71 -8.68 -8.02
N THR A 16 -12.66 -8.10 -9.22
CA THR A 16 -13.48 -8.53 -10.36
C THR A 16 -13.08 -9.92 -10.88
N PRO A 17 -14.07 -10.73 -11.31
CA PRO A 17 -15.51 -10.42 -11.39
C PRO A 17 -16.14 -10.35 -10.00
N ILE A 18 -16.99 -9.33 -9.76
CA ILE A 18 -17.67 -9.10 -8.48
C ILE A 18 -18.89 -10.03 -8.43
N VAL A 19 -18.71 -11.19 -7.82
CA VAL A 19 -19.70 -12.28 -7.81
C VAL A 19 -19.87 -12.86 -6.41
N PRO A 20 -20.44 -12.10 -5.46
CA PRO A 20 -20.75 -12.64 -4.14
C PRO A 20 -21.69 -13.85 -4.26
N THR A 21 -21.54 -14.83 -3.38
CA THR A 21 -22.42 -15.97 -3.36
C THR A 21 -23.86 -15.55 -3.05
N LYS A 22 -24.83 -16.40 -3.39
CA LYS A 22 -26.27 -16.10 -3.21
C LYS A 22 -26.62 -15.64 -1.79
N GLU A 23 -25.96 -16.18 -0.79
CA GLU A 23 -26.13 -15.85 0.61
C GLU A 23 -25.81 -14.37 0.92
N PHE A 24 -24.82 -13.80 0.21
CA PHE A 24 -24.38 -12.41 0.42
C PHE A 24 -25.00 -11.39 -0.53
N GLN A 25 -25.65 -11.84 -1.62
CA GLN A 25 -26.27 -10.93 -2.58
C GLN A 25 -27.36 -10.08 -1.92
N GLY A 26 -27.23 -8.75 -2.02
CA GLY A 26 -28.11 -7.76 -1.41
C GLY A 26 -27.87 -7.54 0.09
N SER A 27 -26.96 -8.27 0.73
CA SER A 27 -26.77 -8.23 2.19
C SER A 27 -26.21 -6.91 2.71
N SER A 28 -25.53 -6.12 1.88
CA SER A 28 -24.98 -4.82 2.27
C SER A 28 -26.04 -3.70 2.18
N GLY A 29 -27.01 -3.85 1.30
CA GLY A 29 -27.95 -2.77 0.95
C GLY A 29 -27.28 -1.63 0.15
N ILE A 30 -26.04 -1.80 -0.31
CA ILE A 30 -25.27 -0.76 -1.00
C ILE A 30 -24.98 -1.18 -2.45
N SER A 31 -24.19 -2.25 -2.63
CA SER A 31 -23.77 -2.70 -3.97
C SER A 31 -23.26 -4.14 -3.94
N PRO A 32 -23.15 -4.82 -5.10
CA PRO A 32 -22.55 -6.14 -5.18
C PRO A 32 -21.09 -6.18 -4.66
N TYR A 33 -20.33 -5.10 -4.81
CA TYR A 33 -18.99 -5.00 -4.25
C TYR A 33 -19.01 -5.01 -2.71
N ALA A 34 -19.90 -4.24 -2.10
CA ALA A 34 -20.04 -4.20 -0.65
C ALA A 34 -20.54 -5.54 -0.09
N ASP A 35 -21.42 -6.25 -0.83
CA ASP A 35 -21.82 -7.62 -0.50
C ASP A 35 -20.62 -8.57 -0.51
N PHE A 36 -19.75 -8.43 -1.51
CA PHE A 36 -18.55 -9.26 -1.65
C PHE A 36 -17.51 -8.97 -0.54
N VAL A 37 -17.38 -7.70 -0.11
CA VAL A 37 -16.59 -7.34 1.07
C VAL A 37 -17.15 -7.98 2.34
N LYS A 38 -18.46 -8.00 2.54
CA LYS A 38 -19.09 -8.70 3.66
C LYS A 38 -18.82 -10.20 3.63
N GLN A 39 -18.80 -10.81 2.45
CA GLN A 39 -18.41 -12.20 2.31
C GLN A 39 -16.96 -12.43 2.73
N VAL A 40 -16.03 -11.55 2.34
CA VAL A 40 -14.63 -11.63 2.80
C VAL A 40 -14.54 -11.59 4.33
N ASP A 41 -15.25 -10.65 4.95
CA ASP A 41 -15.28 -10.53 6.42
C ASP A 41 -15.80 -11.82 7.08
N HIS A 42 -16.90 -12.37 6.56
CA HIS A 42 -17.45 -13.65 7.01
C HIS A 42 -16.43 -14.81 6.88
N ASP A 43 -15.76 -14.92 5.74
CA ASP A 43 -14.81 -16.00 5.49
C ASP A 43 -13.57 -15.90 6.38
N VAL A 44 -13.09 -14.68 6.63
CA VAL A 44 -12.04 -14.43 7.64
C VAL A 44 -12.52 -14.84 9.04
N GLY A 45 -13.76 -14.51 9.39
CA GLY A 45 -14.39 -14.95 10.65
C GLY A 45 -14.38 -16.48 10.80
N ARG A 46 -14.69 -17.21 9.73
CA ARG A 46 -14.62 -18.69 9.71
C ARG A 46 -13.21 -19.23 9.92
N LEU A 47 -12.20 -18.60 9.33
CA LEU A 47 -10.79 -18.95 9.56
C LEU A 47 -10.39 -18.76 11.02
N LEU A 48 -10.76 -17.62 11.61
CA LEU A 48 -10.49 -17.33 13.02
C LEU A 48 -11.20 -18.35 13.94
N ALA A 49 -12.47 -18.65 13.69
CA ALA A 49 -13.23 -19.66 14.45
C ALA A 49 -12.60 -21.06 14.33
N SER A 50 -12.00 -21.38 13.19
CA SER A 50 -11.28 -22.66 13.02
C SER A 50 -10.04 -22.72 13.91
N LEU A 51 -9.28 -21.62 14.02
CA LEU A 51 -8.14 -21.55 14.95
C LEU A 51 -8.58 -21.70 16.40
N ASP A 52 -9.67 -21.03 16.78
CA ASP A 52 -10.24 -21.10 18.13
C ASP A 52 -10.66 -22.55 18.46
N LYS A 53 -11.38 -23.20 17.56
CA LYS A 53 -11.83 -24.61 17.72
C LYS A 53 -10.67 -25.61 17.87
N GLN A 54 -9.53 -25.31 17.24
CA GLN A 54 -8.33 -26.15 17.32
C GLN A 54 -7.41 -25.78 18.51
N GLY A 55 -7.75 -24.79 19.32
CA GLY A 55 -6.93 -24.32 20.44
C GLY A 55 -5.62 -23.66 20.00
N LEU A 56 -5.57 -23.09 18.78
CA LEU A 56 -4.36 -22.53 18.18
C LEU A 56 -4.29 -21.01 18.29
N THR A 57 -5.35 -20.34 18.68
CA THR A 57 -5.52 -18.89 18.69
C THR A 57 -4.40 -18.15 19.42
N GLU A 58 -4.05 -18.58 20.62
CA GLU A 58 -3.10 -17.88 21.48
C GLU A 58 -1.72 -17.73 20.83
N ASN A 59 -1.24 -18.76 20.15
CA ASN A 59 0.11 -18.80 19.56
C ASN A 59 0.10 -18.80 18.03
N THR A 60 -0.91 -18.18 17.42
CA THR A 60 -0.95 -17.96 15.97
C THR A 60 -0.93 -16.47 15.67
N LEU A 61 0.09 -16.02 14.93
CA LEU A 61 0.12 -14.70 14.32
C LEU A 61 -0.79 -14.71 13.10
N VAL A 62 -1.88 -13.95 13.16
CA VAL A 62 -2.78 -13.73 12.03
C VAL A 62 -2.57 -12.30 11.51
N ILE A 63 -2.36 -12.15 10.22
CA ILE A 63 -2.27 -10.85 9.54
C ILE A 63 -3.37 -10.80 8.49
N PHE A 64 -4.18 -9.75 8.52
CA PHE A 64 -5.14 -9.42 7.47
C PHE A 64 -4.72 -8.12 6.79
N THR A 65 -4.63 -8.15 5.47
CA THR A 65 -4.28 -6.99 4.65
C THR A 65 -4.83 -7.12 3.24
N SER A 66 -4.56 -6.15 2.38
CA SER A 66 -4.86 -6.15 0.95
C SER A 66 -3.61 -5.83 0.15
N ASP A 67 -3.53 -6.27 -1.09
CA ASP A 67 -2.41 -6.01 -2.01
C ASP A 67 -2.36 -4.56 -2.51
N ASN A 68 -3.52 -3.91 -2.66
CA ASN A 68 -3.66 -2.52 -3.11
C ASN A 68 -4.97 -1.91 -2.62
N GLY A 69 -5.12 -0.62 -2.83
CA GLY A 69 -6.34 0.12 -2.54
C GLY A 69 -7.54 -0.30 -3.39
N CYS A 70 -8.71 0.24 -3.07
CA CYS A 70 -9.97 -0.09 -3.75
C CYS A 70 -9.85 0.05 -5.27
N SER A 71 -10.40 -0.92 -6.00
CA SER A 71 -10.44 -0.87 -7.48
C SER A 71 -11.56 0.08 -7.95
N PRO A 72 -11.35 0.89 -9.00
CA PRO A 72 -12.43 1.67 -9.61
C PRO A 72 -13.59 0.80 -10.13
N MET A 73 -13.34 -0.49 -10.39
CA MET A 73 -14.38 -1.45 -10.77
C MET A 73 -15.39 -1.76 -9.64
N ALA A 74 -15.08 -1.34 -8.41
CA ALA A 74 -16.01 -1.37 -7.28
C ALA A 74 -17.18 -0.36 -7.43
N ASN A 75 -17.18 0.46 -8.47
CA ASN A 75 -18.09 1.58 -8.65
C ASN A 75 -18.06 2.57 -7.46
N ILE A 76 -16.87 3.16 -7.25
CA ILE A 76 -16.58 4.04 -6.12
C ILE A 76 -17.64 5.14 -5.96
N SER A 77 -18.13 5.70 -7.07
CA SER A 77 -19.15 6.75 -7.02
C SER A 77 -20.49 6.29 -6.43
N GLU A 78 -20.85 5.03 -6.63
CA GLU A 78 -22.06 4.44 -6.03
C GLU A 78 -21.87 4.24 -4.53
N LEU A 79 -20.70 3.72 -4.12
CA LEU A 79 -20.34 3.58 -2.72
C LEU A 79 -20.40 4.93 -2.00
N GLN A 80 -19.82 5.97 -2.59
CA GLN A 80 -19.82 7.33 -2.04
C GLN A 80 -21.22 7.94 -1.93
N LYS A 81 -22.10 7.73 -2.91
CA LYS A 81 -23.51 8.15 -2.83
C LYS A 81 -24.25 7.48 -1.68
N ALA A 82 -23.86 6.25 -1.33
CA ALA A 82 -24.38 5.53 -0.18
C ALA A 82 -23.71 5.91 1.15
N GLY A 83 -22.81 6.90 1.16
CA GLY A 83 -22.09 7.37 2.34
C GLY A 83 -20.87 6.52 2.71
N HIS A 84 -20.41 5.64 1.81
CA HIS A 84 -19.23 4.82 2.05
C HIS A 84 -18.03 5.32 1.25
N GLU A 85 -16.94 5.66 1.95
CA GLU A 85 -15.67 6.09 1.38
C GLU A 85 -14.67 4.92 1.39
N PRO A 86 -14.51 4.18 0.28
CA PRO A 86 -13.72 2.95 0.25
C PRO A 86 -12.21 3.17 0.48
N SER A 87 -11.72 4.38 0.29
CA SER A 87 -10.36 4.79 0.61
C SER A 87 -10.29 5.70 1.85
N TYR A 88 -11.36 5.78 2.65
CA TYR A 88 -11.47 6.68 3.81
C TYR A 88 -11.21 8.14 3.38
N VAL A 89 -10.31 8.86 4.07
CA VAL A 89 -9.94 10.24 3.72
C VAL A 89 -8.85 10.33 2.64
N TYR A 90 -8.26 9.20 2.26
CA TYR A 90 -7.11 9.12 1.37
C TYR A 90 -7.53 9.35 -0.08
N ARG A 91 -6.77 10.15 -0.79
CA ARG A 91 -6.97 10.43 -2.20
C ARG A 91 -6.62 9.21 -3.05
N GLY A 92 -7.32 9.06 -4.16
CA GLY A 92 -7.03 8.05 -5.18
C GLY A 92 -7.52 6.64 -4.81
N HIS A 93 -7.06 5.68 -5.57
CA HIS A 93 -7.46 4.29 -5.49
C HIS A 93 -6.39 3.39 -6.14
N LYS A 94 -6.64 2.09 -6.29
CA LYS A 94 -5.76 1.14 -6.99
C LYS A 94 -5.09 1.79 -8.21
N ALA A 95 -3.80 1.53 -8.37
CA ALA A 95 -2.89 2.01 -9.43
C ALA A 95 -2.23 3.37 -9.19
N ASP A 96 -2.73 4.19 -8.27
CA ASP A 96 -2.27 5.56 -8.05
C ASP A 96 -1.06 5.66 -7.13
N LEU A 97 -0.31 6.77 -7.24
CA LEU A 97 0.69 7.16 -6.25
C LEU A 97 0.07 7.76 -4.98
N TYR A 98 -1.18 8.21 -5.01
CA TYR A 98 -1.86 8.74 -3.84
C TYR A 98 -2.07 7.68 -2.77
N GLU A 99 -2.23 8.10 -1.52
CA GLU A 99 -2.37 7.20 -0.36
C GLU A 99 -3.46 6.14 -0.56
N GLY A 100 -4.60 6.49 -1.18
CA GLY A 100 -5.68 5.54 -1.46
C GLY A 100 -5.29 4.40 -2.41
N GLY A 101 -4.17 4.51 -3.12
CA GLY A 101 -3.66 3.45 -3.99
C GLY A 101 -2.94 2.33 -3.26
N HIS A 102 -2.32 2.62 -2.11
CA HIS A 102 -1.42 1.68 -1.43
C HIS A 102 -1.51 1.70 0.10
N ARG A 103 -2.23 2.64 0.71
CA ARG A 103 -2.50 2.64 2.14
C ARG A 103 -3.72 1.78 2.41
N VAL A 104 -3.46 0.51 2.68
CA VAL A 104 -4.45 -0.56 2.82
C VAL A 104 -4.69 -0.90 4.30
N PRO A 105 -5.81 -1.57 4.64
CA PRO A 105 -5.99 -2.14 5.97
C PRO A 105 -4.83 -3.06 6.35
N PHE A 106 -4.37 -2.96 7.59
CA PHE A 106 -3.36 -3.84 8.14
C PHE A 106 -3.73 -4.15 9.59
N LEU A 107 -4.21 -5.36 9.82
CA LEU A 107 -4.65 -5.82 11.13
C LEU A 107 -3.85 -7.04 11.55
N VAL A 108 -3.45 -7.06 12.81
CA VAL A 108 -2.65 -8.15 13.39
C VAL A 108 -3.31 -8.67 14.65
N ARG A 109 -3.40 -9.99 14.76
CA ARG A 109 -3.83 -10.70 15.97
C ARG A 109 -2.79 -11.73 16.36
N TRP A 110 -2.25 -11.63 17.55
CA TRP A 110 -1.37 -12.64 18.18
C TRP A 110 -1.49 -12.55 19.70
N PRO A 111 -2.54 -13.12 20.31
CA PRO A 111 -2.89 -12.85 21.69
C PRO A 111 -1.77 -13.10 22.69
N ALA A 112 -0.97 -14.17 22.51
CA ALA A 112 0.15 -14.47 23.39
C ALA A 112 1.28 -13.41 23.39
N LYS A 113 1.35 -12.54 22.38
CA LYS A 113 2.49 -11.62 22.18
C LYS A 113 2.08 -10.16 21.96
N VAL A 114 0.98 -9.91 21.27
CA VAL A 114 0.56 -8.58 20.82
C VAL A 114 -0.63 -8.11 21.63
N LYS A 115 -0.48 -6.96 22.29
CA LYS A 115 -1.58 -6.30 23.02
C LYS A 115 -2.40 -5.43 22.06
N PRO A 116 -3.71 -5.28 22.28
CA PRO A 116 -4.54 -4.37 21.50
C PRO A 116 -3.96 -2.95 21.51
N ALA A 117 -3.67 -2.42 20.34
CA ALA A 117 -3.12 -1.08 20.14
C ALA A 117 -3.35 -0.60 18.70
N VAL A 118 -3.17 0.70 18.48
CA VAL A 118 -3.07 1.32 17.16
C VAL A 118 -1.66 1.89 17.02
N SER A 119 -1.01 1.59 15.89
CA SER A 119 0.33 2.10 15.59
C SER A 119 0.31 2.97 14.35
N ALA A 120 1.05 4.07 14.37
CA ALA A 120 1.33 4.93 13.22
C ALA A 120 2.66 4.59 12.54
N ALA A 121 3.32 3.52 12.94
CA ALA A 121 4.60 3.11 12.37
C ALA A 121 4.48 2.85 10.86
N LEU A 122 5.47 3.32 10.12
CA LEU A 122 5.56 3.11 8.69
C LEU A 122 6.09 1.71 8.40
N ILE A 123 5.28 0.91 7.70
CA ILE A 123 5.61 -0.46 7.29
C ILE A 123 5.17 -0.69 5.84
N GLY A 124 5.78 -1.67 5.18
CA GLY A 124 5.36 -2.18 3.88
C GLY A 124 5.18 -3.69 3.91
N GLN A 125 4.43 -4.26 2.98
CA GLN A 125 4.24 -5.72 2.93
C GLN A 125 5.55 -6.47 2.62
N PHE A 126 6.50 -5.84 1.96
CA PHE A 126 7.84 -6.38 1.76
C PHE A 126 8.64 -6.54 3.08
N ASP A 127 8.17 -5.95 4.19
CA ASP A 127 8.73 -6.12 5.53
C ASP A 127 8.38 -7.49 6.16
N PHE A 128 7.47 -8.26 5.56
CA PHE A 128 7.11 -9.59 6.05
C PHE A 128 8.32 -10.54 6.08
N LEU A 129 9.20 -10.45 5.07
CA LEU A 129 10.36 -11.36 5.00
C LEU A 129 11.24 -11.23 6.24
N ALA A 130 11.71 -10.03 6.56
CA ALA A 130 12.56 -9.79 7.73
C ALA A 130 11.81 -10.08 9.04
N THR A 131 10.50 -9.72 9.10
CA THR A 131 9.69 -9.95 10.30
C THR A 131 9.49 -11.44 10.59
N PHE A 132 9.17 -12.23 9.57
CA PHE A 132 8.98 -13.68 9.75
C PHE A 132 10.31 -14.40 10.01
N ALA A 133 11.41 -13.93 9.41
CA ALA A 133 12.73 -14.45 9.73
C ALA A 133 13.07 -14.21 11.21
N GLU A 134 12.85 -12.99 11.73
CA GLU A 134 13.10 -12.68 13.13
C GLU A 134 12.20 -13.50 14.08
N ILE A 135 10.90 -13.64 13.76
CA ILE A 135 9.96 -14.44 14.57
C ILE A 135 10.39 -15.91 14.67
N THR A 136 10.94 -16.47 13.58
CA THR A 136 11.32 -17.88 13.49
C THR A 136 12.78 -18.16 13.85
N GLY A 137 13.57 -17.11 14.11
CA GLY A 137 15.01 -17.21 14.33
C GLY A 137 15.79 -17.57 13.06
N ALA A 138 15.21 -17.39 11.88
CA ALA A 138 15.87 -17.63 10.61
C ALA A 138 16.75 -16.44 10.21
N THR A 139 17.82 -16.73 9.48
CA THR A 139 18.69 -15.69 8.91
C THR A 139 18.28 -15.40 7.47
N VAL A 140 18.05 -14.14 7.14
CA VAL A 140 17.86 -13.69 5.74
C VAL A 140 19.24 -13.67 5.08
N PRO A 141 19.47 -14.42 3.98
CA PRO A 141 20.75 -14.43 3.28
C PRO A 141 21.14 -13.03 2.78
N ALA A 142 22.46 -12.76 2.74
CA ALA A 142 22.97 -11.53 2.15
C ALA A 142 22.53 -11.40 0.68
N GLY A 143 22.05 -10.21 0.30
CA GLY A 143 21.51 -9.96 -1.04
C GLY A 143 20.04 -10.34 -1.24
N MET A 144 19.35 -10.76 -0.17
CA MET A 144 17.90 -10.95 -0.17
C MET A 144 17.23 -9.99 0.79
N GLY A 145 15.98 -9.59 0.48
CA GLY A 145 15.21 -8.70 1.34
C GLY A 145 15.83 -7.31 1.47
N GLU A 146 16.36 -6.79 0.39
CA GLU A 146 17.09 -5.52 0.29
C GLU A 146 16.33 -4.30 0.80
N ASP A 147 15.00 -4.39 0.84
CA ASP A 147 14.12 -3.35 1.36
C ASP A 147 13.34 -3.79 2.61
N SER A 148 13.53 -5.03 3.06
CA SER A 148 12.75 -5.62 4.14
C SER A 148 13.34 -5.26 5.51
N VAL A 149 12.54 -4.64 6.37
CA VAL A 149 12.88 -4.32 7.76
C VAL A 149 11.87 -4.98 8.68
N SER A 150 12.33 -5.69 9.71
CA SER A 150 11.40 -6.31 10.64
C SER A 150 10.60 -5.28 11.43
N PHE A 151 9.28 -5.43 11.42
CA PHE A 151 8.37 -4.66 12.28
C PHE A 151 7.95 -5.43 13.54
N LEU A 152 8.59 -6.54 13.85
CA LEU A 152 8.35 -7.27 15.11
C LEU A 152 8.43 -6.38 16.35
N PRO A 153 9.41 -5.46 16.48
CA PRO A 153 9.45 -4.54 17.61
C PRO A 153 8.18 -3.71 17.76
N VAL A 154 7.59 -3.25 16.64
CA VAL A 154 6.31 -2.49 16.66
C VAL A 154 5.17 -3.38 17.14
N LEU A 155 5.08 -4.63 16.70
CA LEU A 155 4.08 -5.59 17.17
C LEU A 155 4.20 -5.84 18.69
N LEU A 156 5.43 -5.83 19.21
CA LEU A 156 5.71 -6.01 20.64
C LEU A 156 5.58 -4.73 21.46
N GLY A 157 5.14 -3.62 20.86
CA GLY A 157 4.79 -2.40 21.56
C GLY A 157 5.80 -1.25 21.45
N ALA A 158 6.81 -1.34 20.59
CA ALA A 158 7.66 -0.20 20.27
C ALA A 158 6.83 0.91 19.63
N LYS A 159 7.04 2.16 20.08
CA LYS A 159 6.29 3.32 19.59
C LYS A 159 6.90 3.93 18.32
N GLU A 160 8.20 3.72 18.10
CA GLU A 160 8.93 4.29 16.98
C GLU A 160 8.77 3.43 15.73
N SER A 161 8.80 4.09 14.59
CA SER A 161 8.85 3.39 13.30
C SER A 161 10.19 2.69 13.12
N VAL A 162 10.15 1.49 12.56
CA VAL A 162 11.36 0.71 12.24
C VAL A 162 12.05 1.19 10.98
N ARG A 163 11.37 2.06 10.20
CA ARG A 163 11.91 2.72 9.01
C ARG A 163 11.54 4.19 8.98
N GLN A 164 12.38 5.01 8.38
CA GLN A 164 12.13 6.42 8.20
C GLN A 164 11.37 6.71 6.90
N GLY A 165 11.69 5.98 5.83
CA GLY A 165 11.13 6.21 4.51
C GLY A 165 10.63 4.93 3.82
N ILE A 166 9.73 5.11 2.85
CA ILE A 166 9.19 4.05 2.01
C ILE A 166 8.99 4.55 0.58
N VAL A 167 9.34 3.71 -0.39
CA VAL A 167 9.11 3.97 -1.81
C VAL A 167 7.88 3.22 -2.28
N SER A 168 7.01 3.90 -3.02
CA SER A 168 5.85 3.30 -3.68
C SER A 168 5.93 3.53 -5.18
N GLN A 169 5.35 2.61 -5.97
CA GLN A 169 5.22 2.77 -7.41
C GLN A 169 3.76 2.71 -7.83
N SER A 170 3.43 3.50 -8.85
CA SER A 170 2.14 3.40 -9.53
C SER A 170 2.16 2.33 -10.63
N ILE A 171 0.99 2.08 -11.23
CA ILE A 171 0.84 1.14 -12.35
C ILE A 171 1.74 1.49 -13.56
N ASN A 172 2.08 2.75 -13.78
CA ASN A 172 2.97 3.18 -14.86
C ASN A 172 4.45 3.20 -14.46
N GLY A 173 4.78 2.80 -13.21
CA GLY A 173 6.14 2.75 -12.68
C GLY A 173 6.68 4.11 -12.23
N SER A 174 5.86 5.15 -12.06
CA SER A 174 6.26 6.39 -11.41
C SER A 174 6.46 6.17 -9.92
N PHE A 175 7.34 6.98 -9.31
CA PHE A 175 7.71 6.81 -7.91
C PHE A 175 7.03 7.83 -7.01
N ALA A 176 6.68 7.41 -5.80
CA ALA A 176 6.49 8.25 -4.65
C ALA A 176 7.47 7.84 -3.54
N PHE A 177 7.99 8.82 -2.83
CA PHE A 177 8.85 8.61 -1.67
C PHE A 177 8.21 9.29 -0.45
N ARG A 178 7.95 8.53 0.58
CA ARG A 178 7.51 9.02 1.87
C ARG A 178 8.68 9.00 2.84
N ASP A 179 8.92 10.13 3.51
CA ASP A 179 9.90 10.30 4.59
C ASP A 179 9.18 10.91 5.79
N GLY A 180 8.94 10.09 6.81
CA GLY A 180 8.12 10.45 7.95
C GLY A 180 6.72 10.91 7.54
N GLN A 181 6.40 12.18 7.82
CA GLN A 181 5.12 12.80 7.46
C GLN A 181 5.08 13.36 6.02
N TRP A 182 6.23 13.54 5.38
CA TRP A 182 6.31 14.13 4.06
C TRP A 182 6.22 13.06 2.97
N LYS A 183 5.52 13.39 1.90
CA LYS A 183 5.40 12.50 0.74
C LYS A 183 5.62 13.28 -0.54
N LEU A 184 6.63 12.85 -1.31
CA LEU A 184 6.99 13.38 -2.63
C LEU A 184 6.49 12.42 -3.70
N LEU A 185 5.70 12.91 -4.65
CA LEU A 185 5.30 12.20 -5.86
C LEU A 185 6.08 12.74 -7.04
N LEU A 186 6.75 11.89 -7.79
CA LEU A 186 7.48 12.23 -9.02
C LEU A 186 6.56 12.11 -10.24
N SER A 187 5.42 12.77 -10.16
CA SER A 187 4.39 12.85 -11.19
C SER A 187 3.58 14.13 -11.04
N ALA A 188 3.09 14.68 -12.14
CA ALA A 188 2.20 15.83 -12.14
C ALA A 188 0.76 15.46 -11.70
N GLY A 189 0.34 14.21 -11.89
CA GLY A 189 -0.96 13.69 -11.52
C GLY A 189 -0.89 12.44 -10.66
N SER A 190 -1.93 11.60 -10.75
CA SER A 190 -2.03 10.35 -10.00
C SER A 190 -0.97 9.31 -10.39
N ALA A 191 -0.39 9.45 -11.57
CA ALA A 191 0.42 8.45 -12.25
C ALA A 191 -0.31 7.09 -12.41
N GLY A 192 -1.60 7.08 -12.25
CA GLY A 192 -2.47 5.89 -12.27
C GLY A 192 -3.80 6.14 -12.97
N TRP A 193 -4.87 5.78 -12.30
CA TRP A 193 -6.22 5.76 -12.91
C TRP A 193 -7.17 6.85 -12.41
N SER A 194 -6.87 7.50 -11.28
CA SER A 194 -7.65 8.66 -10.82
C SER A 194 -7.16 9.96 -11.45
N SER A 195 -8.00 10.99 -11.44
CA SER A 195 -7.62 12.33 -11.92
C SER A 195 -6.69 13.08 -10.95
N PRO A 196 -5.73 13.86 -11.49
CA PRO A 196 -5.35 13.98 -12.90
C PRO A 196 -4.68 12.71 -13.42
N LYS A 197 -5.18 12.19 -14.55
CA LYS A 197 -4.58 11.00 -15.19
C LYS A 197 -3.34 11.38 -16.00
N PRO A 198 -2.39 10.44 -16.17
CA PRO A 198 -1.25 10.64 -17.06
C PRO A 198 -1.68 11.10 -18.45
N GLY A 199 -1.03 12.14 -18.96
CA GLY A 199 -1.27 12.69 -20.28
C GLY A 199 -1.94 14.07 -20.28
N PRO A 200 -3.04 14.28 -21.04
CA PRO A 200 -3.64 15.63 -21.22
C PRO A 200 -4.10 16.29 -19.93
N GLU A 201 -4.53 15.52 -18.93
CA GLU A 201 -4.97 16.07 -17.63
C GLU A 201 -3.81 16.65 -16.80
N GLU A 202 -2.57 16.31 -17.13
CA GLU A 202 -1.38 16.82 -16.46
C GLU A 202 -0.85 18.14 -17.08
N ALA A 203 -1.45 18.61 -18.18
CA ALA A 203 -0.99 19.80 -18.88
C ALA A 203 -1.04 21.05 -17.97
N GLY A 204 0.12 21.71 -17.82
CA GLY A 204 0.24 22.89 -16.98
C GLY A 204 0.35 22.63 -15.47
N LEU A 205 0.28 21.37 -15.03
CA LEU A 205 0.51 21.02 -13.64
C LEU A 205 2.02 20.98 -13.32
N PRO A 206 2.42 21.24 -12.06
CA PRO A 206 3.78 21.04 -11.61
C PRO A 206 4.22 19.58 -11.83
N PRO A 207 5.49 19.34 -12.24
CA PRO A 207 5.96 18.00 -12.57
C PRO A 207 6.09 17.06 -11.36
N VAL A 208 6.04 17.61 -10.16
CA VAL A 208 6.11 16.87 -8.89
C VAL A 208 5.10 17.42 -7.89
N GLN A 209 4.78 16.61 -6.89
CA GLN A 209 3.86 16.99 -5.82
C GLN A 209 4.49 16.68 -4.47
N LEU A 210 4.33 17.58 -3.50
CA LEU A 210 4.79 17.39 -2.12
C LEU A 210 3.62 17.57 -1.16
N TYR A 211 3.47 16.65 -0.20
CA TYR A 211 2.40 16.69 0.78
C TYR A 211 2.93 16.50 2.21
N ASP A 212 2.32 17.18 3.17
CA ASP A 212 2.46 16.91 4.61
C ASP A 212 1.27 16.06 5.06
N LEU A 213 1.45 14.76 5.12
CA LEU A 213 0.39 13.80 5.44
C LEU A 213 -0.12 13.92 6.89
N SER A 214 0.62 14.60 7.77
CA SER A 214 0.16 14.86 9.14
C SER A 214 -0.95 15.90 9.21
N LYS A 215 -1.02 16.80 8.20
CA LYS A 215 -2.00 17.88 8.09
C LYS A 215 -2.97 17.67 6.95
N ASP A 216 -2.53 16.99 5.89
CA ASP A 216 -3.29 16.76 4.67
C ASP A 216 -3.19 15.27 4.25
N PRO A 217 -3.80 14.34 4.99
CA PRO A 217 -3.80 12.93 4.65
C PRO A 217 -4.52 12.63 3.32
N GLY A 218 -5.32 13.58 2.84
CA GLY A 218 -6.04 13.49 1.57
C GLY A 218 -5.28 14.05 0.37
N GLU A 219 -4.02 14.51 0.54
CA GLU A 219 -3.14 14.95 -0.55
C GLU A 219 -3.81 15.99 -1.46
N ARG A 220 -4.43 17.03 -0.86
CA ARG A 220 -5.24 18.03 -1.57
C ARG A 220 -4.44 19.29 -1.93
N LYS A 221 -3.45 19.68 -1.11
CA LYS A 221 -2.64 20.87 -1.30
C LYS A 221 -1.20 20.52 -1.65
N ASN A 222 -0.82 20.68 -2.92
CA ASN A 222 0.56 20.50 -3.36
C ASN A 222 1.45 21.62 -2.82
N LEU A 223 2.40 21.27 -1.97
CA LEU A 223 3.31 22.17 -1.27
C LEU A 223 4.69 22.33 -1.97
N GLN A 224 4.88 21.74 -3.15
CA GLN A 224 6.18 21.70 -3.83
C GLN A 224 6.79 23.09 -4.07
N ALA A 225 5.97 24.12 -4.34
CA ALA A 225 6.41 25.48 -4.55
C ALA A 225 6.74 26.22 -3.23
N GLU A 226 6.10 25.81 -2.13
CA GLU A 226 6.34 26.39 -0.80
C GLU A 226 7.61 25.80 -0.14
N PHE A 227 7.98 24.56 -0.49
CA PHE A 227 9.11 23.84 0.11
C PHE A 227 10.05 23.22 -0.96
N PRO A 228 10.66 24.05 -1.86
CA PRO A 228 11.49 23.53 -2.95
C PRO A 228 12.75 22.82 -2.45
N GLU A 229 13.33 23.24 -1.33
CA GLU A 229 14.50 22.61 -0.73
C GLU A 229 14.18 21.19 -0.21
N ARG A 230 12.98 21.01 0.37
CA ARG A 230 12.52 19.68 0.80
C ARG A 230 12.30 18.76 -0.38
N VAL A 231 11.70 19.24 -1.46
CA VAL A 231 11.57 18.49 -2.72
C VAL A 231 12.94 18.02 -3.20
N ALA A 232 13.93 18.92 -3.24
CA ALA A 232 15.29 18.60 -3.66
C ALA A 232 15.95 17.55 -2.74
N ALA A 233 15.84 17.71 -1.42
CA ALA A 233 16.39 16.79 -0.45
C ALA A 233 15.77 15.39 -0.55
N MET A 234 14.44 15.29 -0.61
CA MET A 234 13.74 13.99 -0.74
C MET A 234 14.04 13.31 -2.07
N LYS A 235 14.16 14.08 -3.16
CA LYS A 235 14.57 13.56 -4.46
C LYS A 235 15.98 12.99 -4.41
N ALA A 236 16.93 13.73 -3.82
CA ALA A 236 18.32 13.28 -3.68
C ALA A 236 18.42 12.01 -2.81
N GLU A 237 17.60 11.89 -1.76
CA GLU A 237 17.57 10.68 -0.95
C GLU A 237 17.03 9.48 -1.73
N LEU A 238 15.94 9.65 -2.48
CA LEU A 238 15.43 8.61 -3.36
C LEU A 238 16.46 8.18 -4.42
N GLU A 239 17.20 9.14 -5.00
CA GLU A 239 18.29 8.85 -5.94
C GLU A 239 19.39 7.98 -5.30
N LYS A 240 19.75 8.26 -4.05
CA LYS A 240 20.71 7.44 -3.30
C LYS A 240 20.19 6.02 -3.05
N LEU A 241 18.92 5.88 -2.62
CA LEU A 241 18.31 4.56 -2.42
C LEU A 241 18.34 3.72 -3.70
N ILE A 242 17.99 4.35 -4.83
CA ILE A 242 18.03 3.70 -6.14
C ILE A 242 19.47 3.33 -6.53
N ALA A 243 20.43 4.23 -6.35
CA ALA A 243 21.83 3.96 -6.69
C ALA A 243 22.43 2.83 -5.85
N ARG A 244 22.02 2.71 -4.59
CA ARG A 244 22.43 1.63 -3.71
C ARG A 244 21.73 0.30 -4.01
N GLY A 245 20.63 0.29 -4.76
CA GLY A 245 19.79 -0.88 -5.02
C GLY A 245 19.15 -1.48 -3.78
N ARG A 246 19.09 -0.73 -2.66
CA ARG A 246 18.49 -1.15 -1.39
C ARG A 246 18.21 0.00 -0.44
N SER A 247 17.21 -0.17 0.42
CA SER A 247 16.87 0.80 1.49
C SER A 247 17.33 0.35 2.89
N THR A 248 17.90 -0.85 3.03
CA THR A 248 18.41 -1.40 4.30
C THR A 248 19.95 -1.31 4.41
N PRO A 249 20.54 -1.46 5.61
CA PRO A 249 21.98 -1.59 5.75
C PRO A 249 22.52 -2.81 5.00
N GLY A 250 23.73 -2.67 4.44
CA GLY A 250 24.43 -3.74 3.73
C GLY A 250 25.19 -3.23 2.50
N PRO A 251 25.87 -4.12 1.76
CA PRO A 251 26.57 -3.75 0.54
C PRO A 251 25.59 -3.29 -0.53
N ASP A 252 26.02 -2.36 -1.37
CA ASP A 252 25.22 -1.88 -2.48
C ASP A 252 24.98 -3.00 -3.50
N LEU A 253 23.81 -2.98 -4.11
CA LEU A 253 23.34 -3.93 -5.11
C LEU A 253 23.19 -3.22 -6.45
N ALA A 254 23.44 -3.95 -7.54
CA ALA A 254 23.22 -3.42 -8.87
C ALA A 254 21.73 -3.42 -9.23
N ASN A 255 21.27 -2.37 -9.89
CA ASN A 255 19.97 -2.40 -10.55
C ASN A 255 20.07 -3.22 -11.85
N ASP A 256 19.12 -4.11 -12.12
CA ASP A 256 19.09 -4.93 -13.32
C ASP A 256 18.89 -4.08 -14.59
N VAL A 257 18.22 -2.93 -14.46
CA VAL A 257 17.96 -2.00 -15.55
C VAL A 257 18.14 -0.55 -15.09
N PRO A 258 18.48 0.37 -15.99
CA PRO A 258 18.52 1.80 -15.66
C PRO A 258 17.17 2.30 -15.15
N VAL A 259 17.16 2.94 -13.99
CA VAL A 259 15.96 3.48 -13.38
C VAL A 259 15.72 4.91 -13.87
N GLN A 260 14.56 5.15 -14.48
CA GLN A 260 14.12 6.47 -14.86
C GLN A 260 13.28 7.08 -13.75
N LEU A 261 13.84 8.05 -13.03
CA LEU A 261 13.22 8.64 -11.84
C LEU A 261 11.90 9.38 -12.16
N ILE A 262 11.90 10.20 -13.19
CA ILE A 262 10.70 10.90 -13.65
C ILE A 262 10.33 10.33 -15.02
N LYS A 263 9.16 9.71 -15.09
CA LYS A 263 8.62 9.20 -16.34
C LYS A 263 8.19 10.39 -17.23
N LYS A 264 8.57 10.35 -18.49
CA LYS A 264 7.99 11.28 -19.48
C LYS A 264 6.54 10.85 -19.70
N SER A 265 5.61 11.77 -19.50
CA SER A 265 4.20 11.54 -19.89
C SER A 265 4.17 11.11 -21.36
N PRO A 266 3.43 10.06 -21.75
CA PRO A 266 3.32 9.71 -23.16
C PRO A 266 2.77 10.94 -23.90
N ALA A 267 3.60 11.55 -24.74
CA ALA A 267 3.14 12.62 -25.62
C ALA A 267 1.90 12.11 -26.35
N GLY A 268 0.78 12.81 -26.17
CA GLY A 268 -0.50 12.36 -26.72
C GLY A 268 -0.33 11.97 -28.18
N LYS A 269 -0.48 10.69 -28.49
CA LYS A 269 -0.63 10.25 -29.87
C LYS A 269 -1.88 10.94 -30.38
N ALA A 270 -1.69 12.04 -31.13
CA ALA A 270 -2.77 12.66 -31.88
C ALA A 270 -3.45 11.54 -32.68
N LYS A 271 -4.71 11.25 -32.36
CA LYS A 271 -5.51 10.33 -33.17
C LYS A 271 -5.53 10.89 -34.58
N ALA A 272 -4.72 10.30 -35.45
CA ALA A 272 -4.85 10.58 -36.87
C ALA A 272 -6.32 10.27 -37.25
N LYS A 273 -7.09 11.30 -37.51
CA LYS A 273 -8.42 11.14 -38.07
C LYS A 273 -8.25 10.41 -39.39
N LYS A 274 -8.63 9.13 -39.43
CA LYS A 274 -8.86 8.46 -40.72
C LYS A 274 -10.02 9.20 -41.36
N LYS A 275 -9.69 9.85 -42.48
CA LYS A 275 -10.67 10.34 -43.46
C LYS A 275 -11.32 9.15 -44.17
#